data_5089d658b5c9e62203ee77421858ab2b
#
_entry.id   5089d658b5c9e62203ee77421858ab2b
#
_cell.length_a   1.000
_cell.length_b   1.000
_cell.length_c   1.000
_cell.angle_alpha   90.00
_cell.angle_beta   90.00
_cell.angle_gamma   90.00
#
_symmetry.space_group_name_H-M   'P 1'
#
loop_
_entity.id
_entity.type
_entity.pdbx_description
1 polymer ?
#
loop_
_entity_poly.entity_id
_entity_poly.type
_entity_poly.pdbx_seq_one_letter_code
_entity_poly.pdbx_strand_id
1 'polypeptide(L)'
;MSIPHTPRNPEPAPVSPKNGDVLLLVGTMKGLFLVRSAGTRRRWEIGGPHFPGLSVYAAAWDARDGRRRVWAAPKSENWGAELCASDDFGKSWKRPETPALRFPAEAGASLANVWQITPGPASEPDVMWAGVEPAALFESRDGGASWRLNDGLWNHPHRAKWMPGGGGLCLHTIVPGDRFGVAVSAAGFYRSDDGGATWAARNRGISAYFLPDPNAEFGQCVHKVVRSPGRPERFYLQHHFGVYRSDDSGDSWEDIGQDLPSDFGFGLGIHPRDGETVWVLPLQADSFRCAPDGKLRVYRTRNAGRSWQPLSRGLPQSLAYETVLRDAFAVDALEPAGVYFGTRSGKLFASRDEGRTWQAVAEGLPPIVCVKAAVVENAGGRAAARRRTPRSRPAKRRAGRRRRKAA
;
A
#
# COMPACT_ATOMS: atom_id res chain seq x y z
N MET A 1 -40.09 16.64 -27.36
CA MET A 1 -39.76 15.53 -26.45
C MET A 1 -38.78 16.05 -25.40
N SER A 2 -39.23 16.19 -24.15
CA SER A 2 -38.35 16.60 -23.05
C SER A 2 -37.44 15.45 -22.69
N ILE A 3 -36.12 15.69 -22.67
CA ILE A 3 -35.12 14.73 -22.22
C ILE A 3 -35.43 14.38 -20.76
N PRO A 4 -35.57 13.11 -20.39
CA PRO A 4 -35.79 12.72 -19.00
C PRO A 4 -34.69 13.30 -18.13
N HIS A 5 -35.04 13.85 -16.99
CA HIS A 5 -34.10 14.37 -16.00
C HIS A 5 -33.07 13.28 -15.68
N THR A 6 -31.81 13.50 -16.06
CA THR A 6 -30.69 12.71 -15.52
C THR A 6 -30.70 12.97 -14.01
N PRO A 7 -30.85 11.95 -13.17
CA PRO A 7 -30.78 12.12 -11.73
C PRO A 7 -29.43 12.78 -11.39
N ARG A 8 -29.45 13.86 -10.61
CA ARG A 8 -28.21 14.44 -10.09
C ARG A 8 -27.53 13.38 -9.23
N ASN A 9 -26.27 13.10 -9.49
CA ASN A 9 -25.48 12.30 -8.57
C ASN A 9 -25.58 12.93 -7.18
N PRO A 10 -25.81 12.14 -6.11
CA PRO A 10 -25.81 12.68 -4.76
C PRO A 10 -24.47 13.34 -4.49
N GLU A 11 -24.49 14.51 -3.86
CA GLU A 11 -23.25 15.13 -3.40
C GLU A 11 -22.60 14.23 -2.36
N PRO A 12 -21.26 14.02 -2.43
CA PRO A 12 -20.56 13.21 -1.46
C PRO A 12 -20.72 13.78 -0.05
N ALA A 13 -21.10 12.95 0.91
CA ALA A 13 -21.11 13.36 2.30
C ALA A 13 -19.67 13.73 2.71
N PRO A 14 -19.41 14.96 3.20
CA PRO A 14 -18.05 15.36 3.56
C PRO A 14 -17.62 14.77 4.91
N VAL A 15 -16.36 14.36 5.00
CA VAL A 15 -15.70 14.12 6.29
C VAL A 15 -14.77 15.30 6.61
N SER A 16 -14.56 15.58 7.89
CA SER A 16 -13.67 16.66 8.35
C SER A 16 -12.62 16.13 9.32
N PRO A 17 -11.56 15.45 8.80
CA PRO A 17 -10.52 14.89 9.64
C PRO A 17 -9.74 15.96 10.38
N LYS A 18 -9.46 15.69 11.65
CA LYS A 18 -8.66 16.54 12.54
C LYS A 18 -7.28 15.92 12.75
N ASN A 19 -6.38 16.71 13.30
CA ASN A 19 -5.08 16.20 13.70
C ASN A 19 -5.20 15.04 14.72
N GLY A 20 -4.46 13.97 14.50
CA GLY A 20 -4.50 12.74 15.29
C GLY A 20 -5.62 11.76 14.87
N ASP A 21 -6.48 12.14 13.92
CA ASP A 21 -7.48 11.22 13.37
C ASP A 21 -6.85 10.19 12.43
N VAL A 22 -7.49 9.04 12.35
CA VAL A 22 -7.22 8.06 11.29
C VAL A 22 -8.15 8.33 10.13
N LEU A 23 -7.57 8.42 8.95
CA LEU A 23 -8.27 8.54 7.67
C LEU A 23 -8.00 7.29 6.84
N LEU A 24 -9.05 6.57 6.46
CA LEU A 24 -8.97 5.50 5.48
C LEU A 24 -9.44 6.03 4.13
N LEU A 25 -8.66 5.75 3.09
CA LEU A 25 -9.04 5.97 1.70
C LEU A 25 -9.50 4.62 1.16
N VAL A 26 -10.81 4.48 0.95
CA VAL A 26 -11.44 3.21 0.56
C VAL A 26 -11.90 3.29 -0.89
N GLY A 27 -11.06 2.78 -1.78
CA GLY A 27 -11.37 2.69 -3.20
C GLY A 27 -12.24 1.47 -3.50
N THR A 28 -13.31 1.71 -4.25
CA THR A 28 -14.30 0.69 -4.61
C THR A 28 -14.52 0.65 -6.12
N MET A 29 -15.32 -0.32 -6.57
CA MET A 29 -15.76 -0.40 -7.98
C MET A 29 -16.76 0.70 -8.38
N LYS A 30 -17.21 1.55 -7.43
CA LYS A 30 -18.23 2.59 -7.66
C LYS A 30 -17.90 3.93 -6.98
N GLY A 31 -16.63 4.20 -6.73
CA GLY A 31 -16.16 5.46 -6.15
C GLY A 31 -15.16 5.29 -5.04
N LEU A 32 -14.65 6.42 -4.55
CA LEU A 32 -13.78 6.53 -3.39
C LEU A 32 -14.61 6.96 -2.17
N PHE A 33 -14.44 6.28 -1.05
CA PHE A 33 -14.97 6.70 0.24
C PHE A 33 -13.82 7.15 1.14
N LEU A 34 -14.03 8.25 1.86
CA LEU A 34 -13.16 8.73 2.91
C LEU A 34 -13.77 8.35 4.25
N VAL A 35 -13.09 7.49 4.99
CA VAL A 35 -13.62 6.95 6.25
C VAL A 35 -12.75 7.44 7.39
N ARG A 36 -13.33 8.21 8.29
CA ARG A 36 -12.61 8.91 9.36
C ARG A 36 -12.95 8.34 10.72
N SER A 37 -11.97 8.26 11.61
CA SER A 37 -12.16 8.05 13.05
C SER A 37 -11.21 8.92 13.85
N ALA A 38 -11.61 9.33 15.06
CA ALA A 38 -10.64 9.84 16.02
C ALA A 38 -9.55 8.79 16.30
N GLY A 39 -8.39 9.18 16.83
CA GLY A 39 -7.28 8.26 17.10
C GLY A 39 -7.63 7.06 18.01
N THR A 40 -8.76 7.11 18.72
CA THR A 40 -9.29 5.96 19.47
C THR A 40 -9.85 4.84 18.59
N ARG A 41 -10.18 5.13 17.33
CA ARG A 41 -10.69 4.17 16.31
C ARG A 41 -11.92 3.36 16.76
N ARG A 42 -12.80 4.00 17.55
CA ARG A 42 -14.02 3.34 18.09
C ARG A 42 -15.27 3.64 17.27
N ARG A 43 -15.34 4.84 16.68
CA ARG A 43 -16.49 5.29 15.87
C ARG A 43 -15.96 5.81 14.55
N TRP A 44 -16.68 5.50 13.49
CA TRP A 44 -16.31 5.80 12.12
C TRP A 44 -17.35 6.67 11.44
N GLU A 45 -16.91 7.67 10.72
CA GLU A 45 -17.70 8.51 9.83
C GLU A 45 -17.32 8.14 8.40
N ILE A 46 -18.30 7.95 7.54
CA ILE A 46 -18.12 7.55 6.14
C ILE A 46 -18.59 8.67 5.26
N GLY A 47 -17.70 9.21 4.45
CA GLY A 47 -17.99 10.22 3.43
C GLY A 47 -17.78 9.68 2.03
N GLY A 48 -18.52 10.20 1.08
CA GLY A 48 -18.49 9.75 -0.32
C GLY A 48 -19.84 9.21 -0.79
N PRO A 49 -19.90 8.55 -1.98
CA PRO A 49 -18.76 8.28 -2.87
C PRO A 49 -18.27 9.53 -3.60
N HIS A 50 -16.96 9.76 -3.60
CA HIS A 50 -16.33 10.63 -4.59
C HIS A 50 -16.16 9.84 -5.90
N PHE A 51 -16.29 10.52 -7.05
CA PHE A 51 -16.25 9.87 -8.37
C PHE A 51 -17.31 8.76 -8.52
N PRO A 52 -18.60 9.04 -8.27
CA PRO A 52 -19.65 8.03 -8.25
C PRO A 52 -19.74 7.30 -9.59
N GLY A 53 -19.81 5.97 -9.51
CA GLY A 53 -19.85 5.09 -10.70
C GLY A 53 -18.50 4.68 -11.26
N LEU A 54 -17.41 5.37 -10.92
CA LEU A 54 -16.06 5.06 -11.40
C LEU A 54 -15.33 4.12 -10.43
N SER A 55 -14.54 3.18 -10.94
CA SER A 55 -13.71 2.34 -10.09
C SER A 55 -12.45 3.10 -9.63
N VAL A 56 -12.01 2.89 -8.36
CA VAL A 56 -10.82 3.53 -7.80
C VAL A 56 -9.90 2.45 -7.24
N TYR A 57 -8.92 2.02 -8.04
CA TYR A 57 -7.95 0.99 -7.64
C TYR A 57 -6.75 1.55 -6.89
N ALA A 58 -6.44 2.82 -7.07
CA ALA A 58 -5.32 3.47 -6.41
C ALA A 58 -5.73 4.78 -5.73
N ALA A 59 -5.30 4.95 -4.49
CA ALA A 59 -5.38 6.18 -3.73
C ALA A 59 -4.12 6.32 -2.86
N ALA A 60 -3.76 7.55 -2.49
CA ALA A 60 -2.64 7.80 -1.59
C ALA A 60 -2.89 9.03 -0.73
N TRP A 61 -2.33 9.03 0.48
CA TRP A 61 -2.23 10.19 1.34
C TRP A 61 -0.83 10.78 1.24
N ASP A 62 -0.73 12.07 1.01
CA ASP A 62 0.53 12.81 0.99
C ASP A 62 0.51 13.92 2.05
N ALA A 63 1.31 13.71 3.10
CA ALA A 63 1.50 14.66 4.21
C ALA A 63 2.89 15.33 4.17
N ARG A 64 3.68 15.11 3.11
CA ARG A 64 5.03 15.65 3.00
C ARG A 64 4.98 17.17 2.84
N ASP A 65 5.98 17.83 3.39
CA ASP A 65 6.10 19.29 3.36
C ASP A 65 4.82 20.03 3.81
N GLY A 66 4.15 19.46 4.84
CA GLY A 66 2.93 20.03 5.41
C GLY A 66 1.67 19.91 4.54
N ARG A 67 1.71 19.14 3.48
CA ARG A 67 0.54 18.87 2.62
C ARG A 67 -0.52 18.07 3.36
N ARG A 68 -1.74 18.21 2.94
CA ARG A 68 -2.89 17.39 3.35
C ARG A 68 -3.62 16.91 2.10
N ARG A 69 -2.89 16.19 1.27
CA ARG A 69 -3.37 15.83 -0.07
C ARG A 69 -3.81 14.37 -0.15
N VAL A 70 -5.02 14.19 -0.64
CA VAL A 70 -5.53 12.90 -1.08
C VAL A 70 -5.35 12.80 -2.58
N TRP A 71 -4.68 11.74 -3.03
CA TRP A 71 -4.61 11.34 -4.42
C TRP A 71 -5.61 10.22 -4.68
N ALA A 72 -6.24 10.23 -5.85
CA ALA A 72 -7.12 9.18 -6.31
C ALA A 72 -6.99 8.97 -7.82
N ALA A 73 -7.11 7.74 -8.26
CA ALA A 73 -7.13 7.41 -9.67
C ALA A 73 -8.48 6.78 -10.06
N PRO A 74 -9.53 7.58 -10.30
CA PRO A 74 -10.77 7.08 -10.84
C PRO A 74 -10.59 6.59 -12.28
N LYS A 75 -11.23 5.46 -12.60
CA LYS A 75 -11.24 4.86 -13.93
C LYS A 75 -12.66 4.78 -14.48
N SER A 76 -12.84 5.33 -15.66
CA SER A 76 -14.03 5.15 -16.50
C SER A 76 -13.80 4.01 -17.49
N GLU A 77 -14.80 3.19 -17.74
CA GLU A 77 -14.74 2.16 -18.79
C GLU A 77 -14.66 2.79 -20.19
N ASN A 78 -15.16 4.00 -20.37
CA ASN A 78 -15.20 4.69 -21.66
C ASN A 78 -14.01 5.64 -21.89
N TRP A 79 -13.49 6.27 -20.81
CA TRP A 79 -12.54 7.37 -20.90
C TRP A 79 -11.17 7.03 -20.30
N GLY A 80 -11.01 5.80 -19.78
CA GLY A 80 -9.77 5.37 -19.14
C GLY A 80 -9.61 5.90 -17.71
N ALA A 81 -8.36 5.88 -17.21
CA ALA A 81 -8.00 6.31 -15.88
C ALA A 81 -7.46 7.75 -15.89
N GLU A 82 -7.76 8.49 -14.86
CA GLU A 82 -7.21 9.83 -14.60
C GLU A 82 -6.61 9.91 -13.19
N LEU A 83 -5.73 10.88 -12.95
CA LEU A 83 -5.16 11.11 -11.62
C LEU A 83 -5.69 12.45 -11.09
N CYS A 84 -6.36 12.38 -9.94
CA CYS A 84 -6.99 13.51 -9.28
C CYS A 84 -6.38 13.77 -7.91
N ALA A 85 -6.39 15.04 -7.47
CA ALA A 85 -5.90 15.43 -6.15
C ALA A 85 -6.91 16.32 -5.42
N SER A 86 -7.01 16.14 -4.10
CA SER A 86 -7.79 17.00 -3.20
C SER A 86 -6.93 17.43 -2.02
N ASP A 87 -6.91 18.74 -1.72
CA ASP A 87 -6.20 19.31 -0.58
C ASP A 87 -7.16 19.62 0.61
N ASP A 88 -8.46 19.31 0.47
CA ASP A 88 -9.54 19.64 1.38
C ASP A 88 -10.43 18.44 1.79
N PHE A 89 -9.83 17.24 1.75
CA PHE A 89 -10.51 15.97 2.08
C PHE A 89 -11.72 15.66 1.20
N GLY A 90 -11.57 15.89 -0.11
CA GLY A 90 -12.56 15.53 -1.10
C GLY A 90 -13.69 16.54 -1.29
N LYS A 91 -13.68 17.70 -0.62
CA LYS A 91 -14.67 18.76 -0.87
C LYS A 91 -14.53 19.33 -2.28
N SER A 92 -13.29 19.40 -2.77
CA SER A 92 -12.96 19.71 -4.16
C SER A 92 -11.88 18.79 -4.70
N TRP A 93 -11.92 18.54 -6.01
CA TRP A 93 -10.93 17.70 -6.71
C TRP A 93 -10.32 18.46 -7.88
N LYS A 94 -9.00 18.52 -7.90
CA LYS A 94 -8.23 19.00 -9.05
C LYS A 94 -8.18 17.89 -10.08
N ARG A 95 -8.81 18.14 -11.23
CA ARG A 95 -8.86 17.22 -12.37
C ARG A 95 -8.27 17.99 -13.55
N PRO A 96 -7.06 17.64 -14.04
CA PRO A 96 -6.47 18.32 -15.18
C PRO A 96 -7.29 18.06 -16.45
N GLU A 97 -7.50 19.07 -17.28
CA GLU A 97 -8.19 18.93 -18.57
C GLU A 97 -7.46 17.95 -19.50
N THR A 98 -6.14 17.99 -19.47
CA THR A 98 -5.30 16.99 -20.15
C THR A 98 -4.66 16.09 -19.11
N PRO A 99 -4.85 14.75 -19.18
CA PRO A 99 -4.23 13.83 -18.24
C PRO A 99 -2.71 14.00 -18.21
N ALA A 100 -2.17 14.38 -17.03
CA ALA A 100 -0.73 14.53 -16.84
C ALA A 100 -0.02 13.17 -16.90
N LEU A 101 -0.66 12.12 -16.35
CA LEU A 101 -0.18 10.74 -16.38
C LEU A 101 -0.68 10.06 -17.65
N ARG A 102 0.20 9.91 -18.64
CA ARG A 102 -0.09 9.26 -19.93
C ARG A 102 1.18 8.70 -20.56
N PHE A 103 1.02 7.68 -21.37
CA PHE A 103 2.12 7.18 -22.17
C PHE A 103 2.52 8.22 -23.23
N PRO A 104 3.81 8.37 -23.54
CA PRO A 104 4.26 9.14 -24.68
C PRO A 104 3.84 8.43 -25.98
N ALA A 105 3.65 9.18 -27.06
CA ALA A 105 3.12 8.66 -28.32
C ALA A 105 3.97 7.52 -28.90
N GLU A 106 5.28 7.61 -28.75
CA GLU A 106 6.25 6.62 -29.22
C GLU A 106 6.18 5.28 -28.46
N ALA A 107 5.58 5.26 -27.27
CA ALA A 107 5.39 4.02 -26.51
C ALA A 107 4.34 3.08 -27.14
N GLY A 108 3.46 3.59 -28.01
CA GLY A 108 2.42 2.82 -28.66
C GLY A 108 1.43 2.16 -27.67
N ALA A 109 1.26 2.75 -26.49
CA ALA A 109 0.42 2.24 -25.40
C ALA A 109 -0.52 3.33 -24.87
N SER A 110 -1.66 2.91 -24.32
CA SER A 110 -2.64 3.79 -23.68
C SER A 110 -2.83 3.39 -22.24
N LEU A 111 -3.03 4.36 -21.35
CA LEU A 111 -3.25 4.15 -19.93
C LEU A 111 -4.62 3.49 -19.72
N ALA A 112 -4.61 2.22 -19.32
CA ALA A 112 -5.83 1.46 -19.03
C ALA A 112 -6.27 1.61 -17.56
N ASN A 113 -5.31 1.61 -16.63
CA ASN A 113 -5.58 1.77 -15.19
C ASN A 113 -4.35 2.26 -14.42
N VAL A 114 -4.58 2.89 -13.27
CA VAL A 114 -3.54 3.17 -12.27
C VAL A 114 -3.73 2.21 -11.11
N TRP A 115 -2.71 1.42 -10.83
CA TRP A 115 -2.75 0.39 -9.78
C TRP A 115 -2.08 0.84 -8.49
N GLN A 116 -1.11 1.76 -8.58
CA GLN A 116 -0.40 2.25 -7.41
C GLN A 116 -0.05 3.73 -7.57
N ILE A 117 -0.21 4.49 -6.50
CA ILE A 117 0.31 5.85 -6.33
C ILE A 117 1.17 5.82 -5.07
N THR A 118 2.43 6.19 -5.19
CA THR A 118 3.37 6.15 -4.08
C THR A 118 4.09 7.50 -3.95
N PRO A 119 3.79 8.28 -2.91
CA PRO A 119 4.58 9.44 -2.56
C PRO A 119 6.04 9.06 -2.24
N GLY A 120 7.00 9.86 -2.68
CA GLY A 120 8.43 9.66 -2.44
C GLY A 120 8.84 9.86 -0.97
N PRO A 121 10.13 9.83 -0.66
CA PRO A 121 10.62 10.05 0.69
C PRO A 121 10.37 11.49 1.15
N ALA A 122 10.34 11.71 2.47
CA ALA A 122 10.12 13.05 3.03
C ALA A 122 11.24 14.06 2.68
N SER A 123 12.42 13.57 2.31
CA SER A 123 13.55 14.40 1.82
C SER A 123 13.33 14.95 0.41
N GLU A 124 12.43 14.30 -0.37
CA GLU A 124 12.10 14.68 -1.75
C GLU A 124 10.58 14.81 -1.88
N PRO A 125 9.98 15.89 -1.35
CA PRO A 125 8.53 16.00 -1.20
C PRO A 125 7.79 16.11 -2.55
N ASP A 126 8.47 16.44 -3.63
CA ASP A 126 7.89 16.56 -4.96
C ASP A 126 8.03 15.30 -5.81
N VAL A 127 8.79 14.30 -5.34
CA VAL A 127 8.92 13.01 -6.02
C VAL A 127 7.71 12.13 -5.73
N MET A 128 7.15 11.55 -6.78
CA MET A 128 6.06 10.58 -6.73
C MET A 128 6.24 9.51 -7.80
N TRP A 129 5.67 8.33 -7.56
CA TRP A 129 5.63 7.25 -8.54
C TRP A 129 4.21 6.73 -8.75
N ALA A 130 3.93 6.30 -9.97
CA ALA A 130 2.71 5.61 -10.34
C ALA A 130 3.02 4.30 -11.06
N GLY A 131 2.38 3.22 -10.60
CA GLY A 131 2.37 1.92 -11.27
C GLY A 131 1.05 1.74 -12.01
N VAL A 132 1.14 1.36 -13.27
CA VAL A 132 0.00 1.39 -14.18
C VAL A 132 -0.23 0.08 -14.95
N GLU A 133 -1.28 0.07 -15.74
CA GLU A 133 -1.60 -0.94 -16.75
C GLU A 133 -1.75 -0.24 -18.11
N PRO A 134 -1.13 -0.77 -19.20
CA PRO A 134 -0.16 -1.88 -19.22
C PRO A 134 1.06 -1.60 -18.34
N ALA A 135 1.67 -2.67 -17.79
CA ALA A 135 2.69 -2.55 -16.75
C ALA A 135 3.80 -1.58 -17.13
N ALA A 136 3.86 -0.48 -16.40
CA ALA A 136 4.89 0.55 -16.50
C ALA A 136 5.00 1.32 -15.18
N LEU A 137 6.17 1.89 -14.95
CA LEU A 137 6.45 2.81 -13.87
C LEU A 137 6.53 4.23 -14.43
N PHE A 138 5.83 5.15 -13.78
CA PHE A 138 5.94 6.58 -14.04
C PHE A 138 6.51 7.29 -12.82
N GLU A 139 7.29 8.33 -13.06
CA GLU A 139 7.87 9.21 -12.05
C GLU A 139 7.42 10.65 -12.29
N SER A 140 7.09 11.35 -11.20
CA SER A 140 6.94 12.81 -11.16
C SER A 140 7.97 13.38 -10.22
N ARG A 141 8.52 14.56 -10.55
CA ARG A 141 9.47 15.35 -9.74
C ARG A 141 8.96 16.76 -9.42
N ASP A 142 7.70 17.02 -9.72
CA ASP A 142 7.02 18.32 -9.55
C ASP A 142 5.70 18.21 -8.77
N GLY A 143 5.63 17.22 -7.87
CA GLY A 143 4.46 17.02 -7.02
C GLY A 143 3.23 16.52 -7.76
N GLY A 144 3.42 15.79 -8.87
CA GLY A 144 2.36 15.18 -9.67
C GLY A 144 1.82 16.05 -10.81
N ALA A 145 2.45 17.21 -11.08
CA ALA A 145 2.02 18.10 -12.17
C ALA A 145 2.37 17.53 -13.56
N SER A 146 3.53 16.87 -13.67
CA SER A 146 3.92 16.12 -14.87
C SER A 146 4.48 14.75 -14.51
N TRP A 147 4.46 13.82 -15.48
CA TRP A 147 4.87 12.43 -15.30
C TRP A 147 5.73 11.96 -16.46
N ARG A 148 6.80 11.26 -16.14
CA ARG A 148 7.72 10.67 -17.09
C ARG A 148 7.67 9.14 -16.97
N LEU A 149 7.58 8.46 -18.12
CA LEU A 149 7.75 7.01 -18.21
C LEU A 149 9.18 6.62 -17.80
N ASN A 150 9.32 5.60 -16.99
CA ASN A 150 10.63 5.04 -16.65
C ASN A 150 11.15 4.17 -17.81
N ASP A 151 12.09 4.71 -18.56
CA ASP A 151 12.64 4.07 -19.76
C ASP A 151 13.38 2.78 -19.43
N GLY A 152 14.09 2.72 -18.29
CA GLY A 152 14.85 1.54 -17.88
C GLY A 152 13.99 0.29 -17.69
N LEU A 153 12.80 0.46 -17.08
CA LEU A 153 11.86 -0.65 -16.91
C LEU A 153 11.04 -0.89 -18.19
N TRP A 154 10.64 0.17 -18.89
CA TRP A 154 9.84 0.07 -20.11
C TRP A 154 10.58 -0.67 -21.24
N ASN A 155 11.89 -0.43 -21.38
CA ASN A 155 12.75 -1.06 -22.37
C ASN A 155 13.48 -2.30 -21.86
N HIS A 156 13.10 -2.82 -20.66
CA HIS A 156 13.74 -4.02 -20.11
C HIS A 156 13.56 -5.22 -21.05
N PRO A 157 14.61 -6.05 -21.33
CA PRO A 157 14.56 -7.17 -22.27
C PRO A 157 13.48 -8.22 -21.93
N HIS A 158 13.15 -8.39 -20.67
CA HIS A 158 12.10 -9.33 -20.24
C HIS A 158 10.69 -8.84 -20.60
N ARG A 159 10.49 -7.53 -20.77
CA ARG A 159 9.15 -6.95 -20.92
C ARG A 159 8.36 -7.53 -22.09
N ALA A 160 9.02 -7.79 -23.22
CA ALA A 160 8.39 -8.43 -24.38
C ALA A 160 7.88 -9.86 -24.11
N LYS A 161 8.34 -10.48 -23.02
CA LYS A 161 7.99 -11.84 -22.59
C LYS A 161 7.07 -11.86 -21.37
N TRP A 162 6.73 -10.70 -20.80
CA TRP A 162 5.80 -10.64 -19.69
C TRP A 162 4.41 -11.06 -20.13
N MET A 163 3.78 -11.91 -19.35
CA MET A 163 2.43 -12.39 -19.60
C MET A 163 1.46 -11.77 -18.58
N PRO A 164 0.22 -11.47 -18.97
CA PRO A 164 -0.76 -10.98 -18.03
C PRO A 164 -1.14 -12.07 -17.02
N GLY A 165 -1.32 -11.69 -15.76
CA GLY A 165 -2.05 -12.50 -14.79
C GLY A 165 -3.57 -12.36 -14.97
N GLY A 166 -4.36 -13.04 -14.12
CA GLY A 166 -5.83 -12.96 -14.16
C GLY A 166 -6.41 -11.55 -13.91
N GLY A 167 -5.60 -10.60 -13.45
CA GLY A 167 -5.96 -9.18 -13.25
C GLY A 167 -5.36 -8.23 -14.30
N GLY A 168 -4.79 -8.73 -15.38
CA GLY A 168 -4.08 -7.95 -16.39
C GLY A 168 -2.56 -7.89 -16.16
N LEU A 169 -1.84 -7.29 -17.09
CA LEU A 169 -0.41 -7.00 -16.96
C LEU A 169 -0.26 -5.62 -16.32
N CYS A 170 -0.04 -5.58 -15.00
CA CYS A 170 -0.02 -4.34 -14.24
C CYS A 170 1.17 -4.25 -13.28
N LEU A 171 1.68 -3.04 -13.08
CA LEU A 171 2.64 -2.72 -12.03
C LEU A 171 1.84 -2.24 -10.80
N HIS A 172 1.73 -3.09 -9.79
CA HIS A 172 0.83 -2.89 -8.65
C HIS A 172 1.53 -2.65 -7.32
N THR A 173 2.86 -2.80 -7.24
CA THR A 173 3.61 -2.52 -6.01
C THR A 173 4.85 -1.73 -6.33
N ILE A 174 5.09 -0.68 -5.56
CA ILE A 174 6.27 0.17 -5.61
C ILE A 174 6.85 0.23 -4.21
N VAL A 175 8.12 -0.11 -4.06
CA VAL A 175 8.86 -0.10 -2.80
C VAL A 175 10.01 0.92 -2.91
N PRO A 176 9.79 2.18 -2.48
CA PRO A 176 10.82 3.21 -2.55
C PRO A 176 12.02 2.94 -1.65
N GLY A 177 13.19 3.44 -2.05
CA GLY A 177 14.42 3.40 -1.27
C GLY A 177 15.66 3.38 -2.15
N ASP A 178 16.86 3.31 -1.55
CA ASP A 178 18.13 3.22 -2.27
C ASP A 178 18.17 1.98 -3.18
N ARG A 179 17.51 0.91 -2.74
CA ARG A 179 17.18 -0.28 -3.54
C ARG A 179 15.69 -0.21 -3.89
N PHE A 180 15.42 0.42 -5.03
CA PHE A 180 14.08 0.68 -5.48
C PHE A 180 13.47 -0.56 -6.12
N GLY A 181 12.35 -1.04 -5.57
CA GLY A 181 11.68 -2.26 -6.01
C GLY A 181 10.31 -2.02 -6.62
N VAL A 182 9.96 -2.85 -7.60
CA VAL A 182 8.60 -2.91 -8.16
C VAL A 182 8.15 -4.37 -8.32
N ALA A 183 6.85 -4.61 -8.16
CA ALA A 183 6.26 -5.90 -8.50
C ALA A 183 5.25 -5.74 -9.63
N VAL A 184 5.41 -6.59 -10.63
CA VAL A 184 4.58 -6.65 -11.84
C VAL A 184 3.82 -7.98 -11.85
N SER A 185 2.52 -7.91 -12.10
CA SER A 185 1.64 -9.08 -12.14
C SER A 185 2.10 -10.07 -13.21
N ALA A 186 2.31 -11.34 -12.78
CA ALA A 186 2.83 -12.45 -13.57
C ALA A 186 4.18 -12.19 -14.29
N ALA A 187 4.96 -11.23 -13.80
CA ALA A 187 6.33 -10.97 -14.27
C ALA A 187 7.37 -11.09 -13.16
N GLY A 188 7.01 -10.80 -11.91
CA GLY A 188 7.87 -10.95 -10.74
C GLY A 188 8.22 -9.65 -10.04
N PHE A 189 9.19 -9.74 -9.14
CA PHE A 189 9.80 -8.61 -8.47
C PHE A 189 11.07 -8.17 -9.20
N TYR A 190 11.18 -6.88 -9.45
CA TYR A 190 12.33 -6.24 -10.09
C TYR A 190 12.92 -5.19 -9.15
N ARG A 191 14.23 -5.08 -9.12
CA ARG A 191 14.97 -4.09 -8.32
C ARG A 191 15.90 -3.27 -9.18
N SER A 192 15.97 -1.99 -8.87
CA SER A 192 16.96 -1.05 -9.37
C SER A 192 17.88 -0.64 -8.22
N ASP A 193 19.19 -0.59 -8.47
CA ASP A 193 20.22 -0.13 -7.53
C ASP A 193 20.81 1.24 -7.96
N ASP A 194 20.25 1.85 -9.03
CA ASP A 194 20.71 3.09 -9.65
C ASP A 194 19.58 4.13 -9.86
N GLY A 195 18.58 4.11 -8.98
CA GLY A 195 17.47 5.07 -9.00
C GLY A 195 16.47 4.86 -10.14
N GLY A 196 16.40 3.65 -10.71
CA GLY A 196 15.45 3.31 -11.78
C GLY A 196 16.03 3.41 -13.19
N ALA A 197 17.34 3.66 -13.34
CA ALA A 197 17.98 3.70 -14.66
C ALA A 197 18.08 2.28 -15.27
N THR A 198 18.44 1.30 -14.46
CA THR A 198 18.45 -0.13 -14.85
C THR A 198 17.70 -0.99 -13.84
N TRP A 199 17.22 -2.14 -14.29
CA TRP A 199 16.42 -3.07 -13.49
C TRP A 199 16.91 -4.50 -13.64
N ALA A 200 16.78 -5.27 -12.57
CA ALA A 200 17.08 -6.71 -12.59
C ALA A 200 15.96 -7.49 -11.89
N ALA A 201 15.56 -8.61 -12.47
CA ALA A 201 14.67 -9.56 -11.82
C ALA A 201 15.32 -10.11 -10.53
N ARG A 202 14.56 -10.20 -9.44
CA ARG A 202 15.00 -10.62 -8.12
C ARG A 202 14.01 -11.63 -7.53
N ASN A 203 13.96 -12.81 -8.11
CA ASN A 203 12.99 -13.85 -7.78
C ASN A 203 13.63 -15.18 -7.33
N ARG A 204 14.93 -15.23 -7.07
CA ARG A 204 15.61 -16.46 -6.65
C ARG A 204 15.07 -17.00 -5.32
N GLY A 205 14.62 -18.24 -5.30
CA GLY A 205 14.01 -18.89 -4.13
C GLY A 205 12.48 -18.83 -4.11
N ILE A 206 11.87 -18.13 -5.08
CA ILE A 206 10.41 -18.17 -5.31
C ILE A 206 10.12 -19.25 -6.36
N SER A 207 9.02 -20.00 -6.17
CA SER A 207 8.60 -21.04 -7.11
C SER A 207 7.17 -20.81 -7.59
N ALA A 208 6.97 -20.78 -8.91
CA ALA A 208 5.68 -20.70 -9.57
C ALA A 208 5.36 -22.00 -10.32
N TYR A 209 4.60 -22.88 -9.74
CA TYR A 209 4.36 -24.25 -10.24
C TYR A 209 3.54 -24.31 -11.55
N PHE A 210 2.98 -23.19 -11.99
CA PHE A 210 2.33 -23.10 -13.30
C PHE A 210 3.30 -22.80 -14.46
N LEU A 211 4.56 -22.45 -14.16
CA LEU A 211 5.60 -22.21 -15.16
C LEU A 211 6.27 -23.53 -15.57
N PRO A 212 6.75 -23.66 -16.82
CA PRO A 212 7.55 -24.81 -17.24
C PRO A 212 8.81 -25.03 -16.39
N ASP A 213 9.47 -23.96 -15.97
CA ASP A 213 10.49 -23.92 -14.91
C ASP A 213 9.90 -23.15 -13.71
N PRO A 214 9.54 -23.82 -12.60
CA PRO A 214 9.00 -23.17 -11.42
C PRO A 214 9.91 -22.11 -10.82
N ASN A 215 11.22 -22.22 -11.00
CA ASN A 215 12.24 -21.32 -10.46
C ASN A 215 12.74 -20.29 -11.48
N ALA A 216 11.98 -20.07 -12.57
CA ALA A 216 12.34 -19.13 -13.62
C ALA A 216 12.70 -17.73 -13.05
N GLU A 217 13.68 -17.09 -13.64
CA GLU A 217 14.16 -15.75 -13.26
C GLU A 217 13.02 -14.71 -13.26
N PHE A 218 12.08 -14.80 -14.17
CA PHE A 218 10.91 -13.94 -14.27
C PHE A 218 9.65 -14.75 -14.63
N GLY A 219 8.48 -14.12 -14.61
CA GLY A 219 7.19 -14.81 -14.79
C GLY A 219 6.54 -15.19 -13.44
N GLN A 220 7.20 -14.89 -12.34
CA GLN A 220 6.68 -15.14 -10.99
C GLN A 220 5.44 -14.29 -10.70
N CYS A 221 4.39 -14.90 -10.15
CA CYS A 221 3.13 -14.19 -9.84
C CYS A 221 3.19 -13.57 -8.44
N VAL A 222 3.95 -12.50 -8.32
CA VAL A 222 4.04 -11.72 -7.09
C VAL A 222 2.75 -10.92 -6.90
N HIS A 223 2.14 -11.00 -5.72
CA HIS A 223 0.91 -10.29 -5.41
C HIS A 223 1.14 -9.02 -4.62
N LYS A 224 2.06 -9.01 -3.65
CA LYS A 224 2.41 -7.83 -2.85
C LYS A 224 3.81 -7.95 -2.30
N VAL A 225 4.52 -6.83 -2.20
CA VAL A 225 5.80 -6.71 -1.50
C VAL A 225 5.73 -5.57 -0.52
N VAL A 226 6.29 -5.77 0.68
CA VAL A 226 6.46 -4.72 1.70
C VAL A 226 7.89 -4.77 2.23
N ARG A 227 8.41 -3.59 2.61
CA ARG A 227 9.76 -3.42 3.16
C ARG A 227 9.70 -3.17 4.66
N SER A 228 10.61 -3.78 5.41
CA SER A 228 10.73 -3.56 6.84
C SER A 228 11.18 -2.11 7.15
N PRO A 229 10.51 -1.41 8.06
CA PRO A 229 10.87 -0.03 8.40
C PRO A 229 12.20 0.08 9.17
N GLY A 230 12.59 -0.95 9.92
CA GLY A 230 13.80 -0.96 10.75
C GLY A 230 14.99 -1.71 10.14
N ARG A 231 14.75 -2.47 9.05
CA ARG A 231 15.75 -3.27 8.32
C ARG A 231 15.53 -3.08 6.83
N PRO A 232 16.16 -2.09 6.21
CA PRO A 232 15.92 -1.75 4.81
C PRO A 232 16.20 -2.89 3.82
N GLU A 233 17.06 -3.84 4.19
CA GLU A 233 17.38 -5.06 3.44
C GLU A 233 16.32 -6.16 3.56
N ARG A 234 15.42 -6.07 4.56
CA ARG A 234 14.37 -7.07 4.76
C ARG A 234 13.11 -6.72 4.02
N PHE A 235 12.67 -7.65 3.19
CA PHE A 235 11.39 -7.59 2.48
C PHE A 235 10.51 -8.80 2.82
N TYR A 236 9.20 -8.61 2.68
CA TYR A 236 8.21 -9.68 2.72
C TYR A 236 7.39 -9.64 1.45
N LEU A 237 7.04 -10.81 0.95
CA LEU A 237 6.36 -10.97 -0.32
C LEU A 237 5.23 -11.99 -0.18
N GLN A 238 4.03 -11.64 -0.62
CA GLN A 238 2.97 -12.59 -0.90
C GLN A 238 3.06 -12.97 -2.37
N HIS A 239 3.21 -14.24 -2.63
CA HIS A 239 3.21 -14.85 -3.95
C HIS A 239 1.92 -15.64 -4.18
N HIS A 240 1.74 -16.13 -5.40
CA HIS A 240 0.67 -17.07 -5.75
C HIS A 240 0.80 -18.39 -4.96
N PHE A 241 2.03 -18.83 -4.71
CA PHE A 241 2.38 -20.03 -3.94
C PHE A 241 3.29 -19.64 -2.79
N GLY A 242 2.70 -19.15 -1.68
CA GLY A 242 3.42 -18.92 -0.45
C GLY A 242 3.63 -17.46 -0.06
N VAL A 243 4.19 -17.32 1.14
CA VAL A 243 4.65 -16.06 1.72
C VAL A 243 6.15 -16.16 1.91
N TYR A 244 6.88 -15.19 1.41
CA TYR A 244 8.33 -15.22 1.38
C TYR A 244 8.93 -14.06 2.17
N ARG A 245 10.14 -14.26 2.69
CA ARG A 245 10.99 -13.25 3.29
C ARG A 245 12.32 -13.21 2.56
N SER A 246 12.84 -12.01 2.37
CA SER A 246 14.22 -11.75 1.97
C SER A 246 14.91 -10.94 3.05
N ASP A 247 16.16 -11.26 3.37
CA ASP A 247 17.02 -10.51 4.28
C ASP A 247 18.21 -9.84 3.54
N ASP A 248 18.19 -9.86 2.20
CA ASP A 248 19.24 -9.37 1.29
C ASP A 248 18.67 -8.45 0.18
N SER A 249 17.57 -7.75 0.46
CA SER A 249 16.93 -6.82 -0.47
C SER A 249 16.35 -7.48 -1.72
N GLY A 250 15.92 -8.73 -1.61
CA GLY A 250 15.32 -9.49 -2.69
C GLY A 250 16.30 -10.30 -3.53
N ASP A 251 17.60 -10.33 -3.18
CA ASP A 251 18.57 -11.18 -3.89
C ASP A 251 18.25 -12.67 -3.72
N SER A 252 17.68 -13.05 -2.57
CA SER A 252 17.12 -14.38 -2.32
C SER A 252 15.88 -14.32 -1.43
N TRP A 253 15.01 -15.32 -1.58
CA TRP A 253 13.76 -15.44 -0.84
C TRP A 253 13.64 -16.79 -0.16
N GLU A 254 13.14 -16.79 1.08
CA GLU A 254 12.85 -17.96 1.91
C GLU A 254 11.32 -18.05 2.12
N ASP A 255 10.74 -19.22 1.90
CA ASP A 255 9.33 -19.46 2.20
C ASP A 255 9.11 -19.49 3.72
N ILE A 256 8.22 -18.65 4.20
CA ILE A 256 7.84 -18.50 5.61
C ILE A 256 6.36 -18.80 5.84
N GLY A 257 5.66 -19.37 4.87
CA GLY A 257 4.21 -19.63 4.91
C GLY A 257 3.81 -20.99 5.49
N GLN A 258 4.73 -21.80 6.01
CA GLN A 258 4.54 -23.19 6.41
C GLN A 258 3.36 -23.47 7.37
N ASP A 259 3.10 -22.53 8.31
CA ASP A 259 2.01 -22.65 9.31
C ASP A 259 0.70 -21.99 8.88
N LEU A 260 0.60 -21.52 7.65
CA LEU A 260 -0.61 -20.89 7.12
C LEU A 260 -1.58 -21.95 6.58
N PRO A 261 -2.90 -21.69 6.59
CA PRO A 261 -3.91 -22.66 6.14
C PRO A 261 -3.92 -22.87 4.62
N SER A 262 -3.27 -21.97 3.88
CA SER A 262 -3.07 -22.03 2.43
C SER A 262 -1.90 -21.13 2.03
N ASP A 263 -1.33 -21.39 0.90
CA ASP A 263 -0.23 -20.64 0.30
C ASP A 263 -0.71 -19.44 -0.53
N PHE A 264 -1.97 -19.43 -0.94
CA PHE A 264 -2.54 -18.41 -1.79
C PHE A 264 -3.12 -17.23 -1.00
N GLY A 265 -2.88 -16.01 -1.45
CA GLY A 265 -3.42 -14.79 -0.87
C GLY A 265 -3.00 -13.54 -1.63
N PHE A 266 -3.53 -12.39 -1.22
CA PHE A 266 -3.17 -11.09 -1.80
C PHE A 266 -2.74 -10.06 -0.75
N GLY A 267 -3.45 -10.02 0.38
CA GLY A 267 -3.26 -9.01 1.42
C GLY A 267 -1.99 -9.26 2.23
N LEU A 268 -1.11 -8.27 2.27
CA LEU A 268 0.12 -8.28 3.06
C LEU A 268 0.33 -6.90 3.67
N GLY A 269 0.52 -6.82 4.98
CA GLY A 269 0.81 -5.60 5.69
C GLY A 269 1.95 -5.77 6.68
N ILE A 270 2.70 -4.70 6.94
CA ILE A 270 3.81 -4.68 7.88
C ILE A 270 3.59 -3.63 8.97
N HIS A 271 4.05 -3.92 10.17
CA HIS A 271 3.99 -2.98 11.29
C HIS A 271 4.90 -1.76 11.02
N PRO A 272 4.42 -0.52 11.27
CA PRO A 272 5.13 0.70 10.86
C PRO A 272 6.43 0.96 11.61
N ARG A 273 6.68 0.25 12.73
CA ARG A 273 7.87 0.43 13.58
C ARG A 273 8.58 -0.88 13.94
N ASP A 274 7.93 -2.03 13.73
CA ASP A 274 8.48 -3.35 14.03
C ASP A 274 8.56 -4.18 12.75
N GLY A 275 9.75 -4.32 12.21
CA GLY A 275 9.97 -5.02 10.95
C GLY A 275 9.85 -6.54 11.03
N GLU A 276 9.53 -7.12 12.19
CA GLU A 276 9.30 -8.56 12.38
C GLU A 276 7.81 -8.90 12.47
N THR A 277 6.96 -7.88 12.66
CA THR A 277 5.51 -8.04 12.73
C THR A 277 4.86 -7.78 11.38
N VAL A 278 4.25 -8.83 10.81
CA VAL A 278 3.61 -8.84 9.50
C VAL A 278 2.24 -9.51 9.61
N TRP A 279 1.29 -9.05 8.80
CA TRP A 279 -0.03 -9.66 8.66
C TRP A 279 -0.26 -10.14 7.23
N VAL A 280 -0.89 -11.29 7.11
CA VAL A 280 -1.37 -11.84 5.83
C VAL A 280 -2.83 -12.29 5.96
N LEU A 281 -3.48 -12.39 4.83
CA LEU A 281 -4.86 -12.84 4.74
C LEU A 281 -4.96 -13.94 3.67
N PRO A 282 -4.71 -15.20 4.04
CA PRO A 282 -4.77 -16.33 3.13
C PRO A 282 -6.18 -16.53 2.55
N LEU A 283 -6.23 -16.97 1.30
CA LEU A 283 -7.43 -17.42 0.59
C LEU A 283 -7.28 -18.89 0.25
N GLN A 284 -8.39 -19.59 0.06
CA GLN A 284 -8.43 -21.05 -0.11
C GLN A 284 -7.55 -21.53 -1.26
N ALA A 285 -7.69 -20.94 -2.43
CA ALA A 285 -6.91 -21.24 -3.64
C ALA A 285 -7.15 -20.18 -4.72
N ASP A 286 -6.38 -20.22 -5.79
CA ASP A 286 -6.60 -19.38 -6.96
C ASP A 286 -7.96 -19.62 -7.63
N SER A 287 -8.37 -20.86 -7.74
CA SER A 287 -9.68 -21.25 -8.28
C SER A 287 -10.85 -20.98 -7.34
N PHE A 288 -10.58 -20.74 -6.05
CA PHE A 288 -11.57 -20.47 -5.02
C PHE A 288 -11.09 -19.38 -4.05
N ARG A 289 -11.13 -18.13 -4.52
CA ARG A 289 -10.56 -16.96 -3.86
C ARG A 289 -11.40 -16.47 -2.69
N CYS A 290 -11.61 -17.29 -1.68
CA CYS A 290 -12.33 -16.91 -0.46
C CYS A 290 -11.61 -17.43 0.79
N ALA A 291 -12.04 -16.94 1.95
CA ALA A 291 -11.44 -17.33 3.22
C ALA A 291 -11.48 -18.85 3.41
N PRO A 292 -10.37 -19.49 3.82
CA PRO A 292 -10.31 -20.94 4.07
C PRO A 292 -11.38 -21.39 5.06
N ASP A 293 -12.02 -22.54 4.78
CA ASP A 293 -13.13 -23.13 5.56
C ASP A 293 -14.36 -22.22 5.71
N GLY A 294 -14.50 -21.14 4.91
CA GLY A 294 -15.53 -20.14 5.13
C GLY A 294 -15.39 -19.40 6.47
N LYS A 295 -14.17 -19.28 6.99
CA LYS A 295 -13.82 -18.60 8.25
C LYS A 295 -12.84 -17.49 8.00
N LEU A 296 -13.27 -16.25 8.18
CA LEU A 296 -12.41 -15.10 7.95
C LEU A 296 -11.41 -14.93 9.09
N ARG A 297 -10.13 -15.01 8.76
CA ARG A 297 -9.01 -14.87 9.70
C ARG A 297 -7.89 -14.06 9.08
N VAL A 298 -7.31 -13.17 9.88
CA VAL A 298 -6.02 -12.54 9.57
C VAL A 298 -4.94 -13.30 10.32
N TYR A 299 -3.83 -13.58 9.70
CA TYR A 299 -2.69 -14.24 10.34
C TYR A 299 -1.59 -13.22 10.59
N ARG A 300 -1.00 -13.27 11.78
CA ARG A 300 0.08 -12.37 12.19
C ARG A 300 1.29 -13.16 12.64
N THR A 301 2.46 -12.80 12.13
CA THR A 301 3.76 -13.14 12.74
C THR A 301 4.28 -11.96 13.57
N ARG A 302 5.08 -12.25 14.60
CA ARG A 302 5.85 -11.27 15.38
C ARG A 302 7.33 -11.65 15.45
N ASN A 303 7.73 -12.62 14.65
CA ASN A 303 9.07 -13.18 14.63
C ASN A 303 9.54 -13.46 13.20
N ALA A 304 9.20 -12.55 12.29
CA ALA A 304 9.60 -12.57 10.89
C ALA A 304 9.22 -13.85 10.13
N GLY A 305 8.04 -14.42 10.45
CA GLY A 305 7.50 -15.56 9.73
C GLY A 305 7.87 -16.94 10.33
N ARG A 306 8.59 -16.99 11.46
CA ARG A 306 8.89 -18.28 12.13
C ARG A 306 7.67 -18.98 12.72
N SER A 307 6.62 -18.24 12.99
CA SER A 307 5.30 -18.75 13.39
C SER A 307 4.20 -17.74 13.07
N TRP A 308 2.97 -18.25 12.87
CA TRP A 308 1.81 -17.45 12.53
C TRP A 308 0.67 -17.66 13.52
N GLN A 309 0.06 -16.58 13.96
CA GLN A 309 -1.07 -16.58 14.89
C GLN A 309 -2.35 -16.19 14.14
N PRO A 310 -3.41 -17.03 14.15
CA PRO A 310 -4.72 -16.64 13.62
C PRO A 310 -5.39 -15.61 14.53
N LEU A 311 -5.98 -14.59 13.94
CA LEU A 311 -6.68 -13.48 14.59
C LEU A 311 -8.08 -13.37 13.98
N SER A 312 -9.11 -13.74 14.72
CA SER A 312 -10.47 -13.86 14.20
C SER A 312 -11.56 -13.26 15.10
N ARG A 313 -11.21 -12.80 16.30
CA ARG A 313 -12.21 -12.31 17.27
C ARG A 313 -12.93 -11.06 16.72
N GLY A 314 -14.24 -11.22 16.43
CA GLY A 314 -15.07 -10.19 15.80
C GLY A 314 -15.16 -10.29 14.27
N LEU A 315 -14.49 -11.29 13.66
CA LEU A 315 -14.69 -11.63 12.24
C LEU A 315 -15.66 -12.80 12.08
N PRO A 316 -16.40 -12.88 10.96
CA PRO A 316 -17.30 -13.99 10.66
C PRO A 316 -16.55 -15.33 10.63
N GLN A 317 -17.07 -16.34 11.36
CA GLN A 317 -16.47 -17.67 11.47
C GLN A 317 -17.33 -18.78 10.84
N SER A 318 -18.29 -18.40 10.03
CA SER A 318 -19.10 -19.30 9.20
C SER A 318 -19.60 -18.54 7.99
N LEU A 319 -19.71 -19.22 6.85
CA LEU A 319 -20.20 -18.66 5.58
C LEU A 319 -19.47 -17.39 5.15
N ALA A 320 -18.21 -17.25 5.53
CA ALA A 320 -17.39 -16.08 5.24
C ALA A 320 -16.62 -16.27 3.92
N TYR A 321 -17.34 -16.30 2.81
CA TYR A 321 -16.76 -16.43 1.46
C TYR A 321 -16.23 -15.08 0.96
N GLU A 322 -15.31 -14.51 1.75
CA GLU A 322 -14.76 -13.17 1.52
C GLU A 322 -13.44 -13.23 0.76
N THR A 323 -13.28 -12.30 -0.18
CA THR A 323 -12.02 -12.06 -0.89
C THR A 323 -11.46 -10.70 -0.49
N VAL A 324 -10.21 -10.65 -0.09
CA VAL A 324 -9.46 -9.40 0.15
C VAL A 324 -8.35 -9.28 -0.88
N LEU A 325 -8.34 -8.18 -1.64
CA LEU A 325 -7.34 -7.93 -2.67
C LEU A 325 -6.05 -7.32 -2.10
N ARG A 326 -4.98 -7.31 -2.90
CA ARG A 326 -3.62 -6.87 -2.52
C ARG A 326 -3.55 -5.46 -1.91
N ASP A 327 -4.28 -4.52 -2.47
CA ASP A 327 -4.31 -3.14 -1.99
C ASP A 327 -5.50 -2.82 -1.08
N ALA A 328 -6.34 -3.82 -0.79
CA ALA A 328 -7.46 -3.70 0.15
C ALA A 328 -7.08 -4.04 1.59
N PHE A 329 -5.79 -3.98 1.94
CA PHE A 329 -5.24 -4.20 3.27
C PHE A 329 -4.29 -3.05 3.65
N ALA A 330 -4.44 -2.51 4.86
CA ALA A 330 -3.64 -1.37 5.33
C ALA A 330 -3.35 -1.44 6.84
N VAL A 331 -2.28 -0.78 7.25
CA VAL A 331 -1.87 -0.62 8.65
C VAL A 331 -1.60 0.86 8.93
N ASP A 332 -2.11 1.40 10.06
CA ASP A 332 -1.81 2.78 10.47
C ASP A 332 -0.55 2.88 11.34
N ALA A 333 -0.11 4.11 11.59
CA ALA A 333 1.09 4.39 12.36
C ALA A 333 0.84 4.72 13.85
N LEU A 334 -0.37 4.51 14.38
CA LEU A 334 -0.67 4.70 15.81
C LEU A 334 -0.09 3.58 16.67
N GLU A 335 -0.16 3.75 17.99
CA GLU A 335 0.23 2.74 18.97
C GLU A 335 -0.96 2.40 19.87
N PRO A 336 -1.41 1.14 19.95
CA PRO A 336 -1.05 0.02 19.08
C PRO A 336 -1.43 0.30 17.60
N ALA A 337 -0.75 -0.36 16.63
CA ALA A 337 -1.06 -0.18 15.22
C ALA A 337 -2.48 -0.64 14.89
N GLY A 338 -3.20 0.17 14.12
CA GLY A 338 -4.48 -0.21 13.54
C GLY A 338 -4.29 -1.04 12.28
N VAL A 339 -5.13 -2.05 12.11
CA VAL A 339 -5.13 -2.92 10.92
C VAL A 339 -6.51 -2.88 10.27
N TYR A 340 -6.53 -2.73 8.95
CA TYR A 340 -7.74 -2.49 8.18
C TYR A 340 -7.77 -3.34 6.94
N PHE A 341 -8.93 -3.84 6.57
CA PHE A 341 -9.11 -4.46 5.26
C PHE A 341 -10.54 -4.33 4.75
N GLY A 342 -10.64 -4.32 3.43
CA GLY A 342 -11.90 -4.31 2.70
C GLY A 342 -12.08 -5.56 1.86
N THR A 343 -13.33 -6.00 1.71
CA THR A 343 -13.67 -7.21 0.96
C THR A 343 -14.35 -6.91 -0.37
N ARG A 344 -14.33 -7.88 -1.27
CA ARG A 344 -15.05 -7.81 -2.54
C ARG A 344 -16.57 -7.82 -2.40
N SER A 345 -17.09 -8.20 -1.23
CA SER A 345 -18.50 -8.11 -0.90
C SER A 345 -18.90 -6.75 -0.28
N GLY A 346 -17.95 -5.80 -0.18
CA GLY A 346 -18.23 -4.45 0.31
C GLY A 346 -18.20 -4.30 1.83
N LYS A 347 -17.60 -5.25 2.56
CA LYS A 347 -17.38 -5.12 4.00
C LYS A 347 -16.04 -4.49 4.30
N LEU A 348 -16.02 -3.52 5.22
CA LEU A 348 -14.81 -2.88 5.73
C LEU A 348 -14.62 -3.25 7.19
N PHE A 349 -13.49 -3.82 7.53
CA PHE A 349 -13.13 -4.22 8.89
C PHE A 349 -11.97 -3.37 9.43
N ALA A 350 -12.02 -3.10 10.74
CA ALA A 350 -10.98 -2.37 11.47
C ALA A 350 -10.62 -3.09 12.77
N SER A 351 -9.33 -3.16 13.05
CA SER A 351 -8.78 -3.49 14.35
C SER A 351 -7.95 -2.34 14.89
N ARG A 352 -8.11 -1.99 16.16
CA ARG A 352 -7.35 -0.94 16.83
C ARG A 352 -6.24 -1.48 17.75
N ASP A 353 -6.03 -2.78 17.74
CA ASP A 353 -5.18 -3.52 18.68
C ASP A 353 -4.36 -4.61 17.97
N GLU A 354 -3.84 -4.28 16.78
CA GLU A 354 -2.98 -5.15 15.96
C GLU A 354 -3.65 -6.47 15.54
N GLY A 355 -4.96 -6.44 15.31
CA GLY A 355 -5.72 -7.61 14.85
C GLY A 355 -6.26 -8.49 15.99
N ARG A 356 -6.04 -8.14 17.27
CA ARG A 356 -6.57 -8.95 18.40
C ARG A 356 -8.07 -8.95 18.45
N THR A 357 -8.70 -7.82 18.13
CA THR A 357 -10.17 -7.70 18.01
C THR A 357 -10.52 -6.89 16.76
N TRP A 358 -11.64 -7.26 16.14
CA TRP A 358 -12.13 -6.65 14.93
C TRP A 358 -13.54 -6.11 15.10
N GLN A 359 -13.84 -5.02 14.38
CA GLN A 359 -15.19 -4.49 14.21
C GLN A 359 -15.49 -4.30 12.73
N ALA A 360 -16.72 -4.55 12.33
CA ALA A 360 -17.22 -4.11 11.05
C ALA A 360 -17.43 -2.59 11.09
N VAL A 361 -16.85 -1.89 10.13
CA VAL A 361 -17.00 -0.44 9.95
C VAL A 361 -18.14 -0.15 8.97
N ALA A 362 -18.24 -0.96 7.94
CA ALA A 362 -19.31 -0.93 6.94
C ALA A 362 -19.55 -2.32 6.38
N GLU A 363 -20.78 -2.62 5.95
CA GLU A 363 -21.18 -3.92 5.38
C GLU A 363 -21.93 -3.82 4.05
N GLY A 364 -22.05 -2.63 3.49
CA GLY A 364 -22.82 -2.37 2.26
C GLY A 364 -22.15 -1.43 1.27
N LEU A 365 -20.82 -1.29 1.33
CA LEU A 365 -20.08 -0.53 0.31
C LEU A 365 -20.05 -1.32 -1.01
N PRO A 366 -19.83 -0.67 -2.15
CA PRO A 366 -19.50 -1.40 -3.37
C PRO A 366 -18.23 -2.26 -3.17
N PRO A 367 -17.96 -3.24 -4.06
CA PRO A 367 -16.79 -4.10 -3.94
C PRO A 367 -15.51 -3.30 -3.69
N ILE A 368 -14.84 -3.54 -2.55
CA ILE A 368 -13.64 -2.79 -2.15
C ILE A 368 -12.42 -3.37 -2.86
N VAL A 369 -11.60 -2.51 -3.45
CA VAL A 369 -10.39 -2.87 -4.21
C VAL A 369 -9.12 -2.22 -3.66
N CYS A 370 -9.26 -1.15 -2.87
CA CYS A 370 -8.15 -0.42 -2.27
C CYS A 370 -8.53 0.09 -0.88
N VAL A 371 -7.63 -0.05 0.09
CA VAL A 371 -7.68 0.59 1.41
C VAL A 371 -6.29 1.15 1.72
N LYS A 372 -6.22 2.44 2.02
CA LYS A 372 -5.00 3.08 2.53
C LYS A 372 -5.33 3.72 3.86
N ALA A 373 -4.43 3.62 4.82
CA ALA A 373 -4.59 4.19 6.16
C ALA A 373 -3.57 5.29 6.39
N ALA A 374 -4.02 6.41 6.93
CA ALA A 374 -3.19 7.54 7.29
C ALA A 374 -3.56 8.05 8.67
N VAL A 375 -2.57 8.57 9.41
CA VAL A 375 -2.79 9.41 10.59
C VAL A 375 -2.65 10.85 10.13
N VAL A 376 -3.70 11.65 10.34
CA VAL A 376 -3.69 13.06 9.94
C VAL A 376 -2.82 13.84 10.93
N GLU A 377 -1.73 14.44 10.44
CA GLU A 377 -0.81 15.25 11.24
C GLU A 377 -0.95 16.75 10.91
N ASN A 378 -0.57 17.63 11.85
CA ASN A 378 -0.47 19.07 11.56
C ASN A 378 0.68 19.34 10.59
N ALA A 379 0.47 20.30 9.72
CA ALA A 379 1.45 20.81 8.76
C ALA A 379 2.81 21.28 9.34
N GLY A 380 3.03 21.19 10.66
CA GLY A 380 4.27 21.62 11.34
C GLY A 380 4.85 20.64 12.36
N GLY A 381 4.21 19.48 12.58
CA GLY A 381 4.52 18.63 13.75
C GLY A 381 5.87 17.92 13.75
N ARG A 382 6.46 17.61 12.60
CA ARG A 382 7.74 16.88 12.54
C ARG A 382 9.00 17.74 12.60
N ALA A 383 8.93 19.03 12.29
CA ALA A 383 10.08 19.94 12.40
C ALA A 383 10.48 20.22 13.85
N ALA A 384 9.55 20.20 14.81
CA ALA A 384 9.79 20.47 16.22
C ALA A 384 10.45 19.31 16.97
N ALA A 385 10.22 18.07 16.57
CA ALA A 385 10.77 16.88 17.26
C ALA A 385 12.29 16.67 17.00
N ARG A 386 12.84 17.19 15.90
CA ARG A 386 14.28 17.08 15.60
C ARG A 386 15.18 18.11 16.30
N ARG A 387 14.62 19.09 17.03
CA ARG A 387 15.40 20.14 17.73
C ARG A 387 15.66 19.91 19.20
N ARG A 388 15.25 18.80 19.79
CA ARG A 388 15.59 18.44 21.17
C ARG A 388 16.81 17.52 21.21
N THR A 389 17.99 18.04 20.90
CA THR A 389 19.26 17.47 21.36
C THR A 389 19.36 17.71 22.87
N PRO A 390 19.72 16.71 23.70
CA PRO A 390 19.93 16.92 25.11
C PRO A 390 21.10 17.87 25.31
N ARG A 391 20.88 19.01 25.96
CA ARG A 391 21.97 19.86 26.44
C ARG A 391 22.84 19.02 27.38
N SER A 392 24.08 18.80 27.01
CA SER A 392 25.11 18.23 27.86
C SER A 392 25.28 19.11 29.14
N ARG A 393 25.04 18.51 30.29
CA ARG A 393 25.37 19.18 31.58
C ARG A 393 26.87 19.35 31.69
N PRO A 394 27.39 20.53 32.09
CA PRO A 394 28.83 20.71 32.30
C PRO A 394 29.29 19.91 33.52
N ALA A 395 30.38 19.15 33.32
CA ALA A 395 31.01 18.38 34.39
C ALA A 395 31.51 19.29 35.49
N LYS A 396 31.08 19.06 36.72
CA LYS A 396 31.62 19.73 37.93
C LYS A 396 33.07 19.28 38.14
N ARG A 397 34.00 20.24 38.00
CA ARG A 397 35.40 20.05 38.39
C ARG A 397 35.48 19.80 39.90
N ARG A 398 35.94 18.62 40.31
CA ARG A 398 36.36 18.32 41.69
C ARG A 398 37.71 19.01 41.93
N ALA A 399 37.71 19.95 42.88
CA ALA A 399 38.94 20.54 43.40
C ALA A 399 39.66 19.50 44.27
N GLY A 400 40.86 19.13 43.86
CA GLY A 400 41.75 18.25 44.61
C GLY A 400 42.39 18.97 45.79
N ARG A 401 42.10 18.55 47.03
CA ARG A 401 42.78 18.97 48.27
C ARG A 401 44.15 18.30 48.34
N ARG A 402 45.22 19.05 48.11
CA ARG A 402 46.59 18.63 48.45
C ARG A 402 46.75 18.60 49.99
N ARG A 403 47.00 17.43 50.56
CA ARG A 403 47.55 17.27 51.89
C ARG A 403 49.04 17.46 51.83
N ARG A 404 49.57 18.50 52.54
CA ARG A 404 51.00 18.61 52.92
C ARG A 404 51.29 17.56 54.00
N LYS A 405 52.33 16.74 53.85
CA LYS A 405 53.01 16.06 54.97
C LYS A 405 54.19 16.92 55.33
N ALA A 406 54.26 17.22 56.63
CA ALA A 406 55.44 17.78 57.30
C ALA A 406 56.18 16.66 58.03
N ALA A 407 57.49 16.84 58.13
CA ALA A 407 58.57 16.10 58.74
C ALA A 407 59.14 14.95 57.97
#